data_55c95be6687aba4f22fcfb2e57a73336
#
_entry.id   55c95be6687aba4f22fcfb2e57a73336
#
_cell.length_a   1.000
_cell.length_b   1.000
_cell.length_c   1.000
_cell.angle_alpha   90.00
_cell.angle_beta   90.00
_cell.angle_gamma   90.00
#
_symmetry.space_group_name_H-M   'P 1'
#
loop_
_entity.id
_entity.type
_entity.pdbx_description
1 polymer ?
#
loop_
_entity_poly.entity_id
_entity_poly.type
_entity_poly.pdbx_seq_one_letter_code
_entity_poly.pdbx_strand_id
1 'polypeptide(L)'
;MFYGIVIQMFANEHGPPHFHALYAEHEALIDLRDLRVLRGSLPRRALALVLEWASDHREELLEDWDLCTNLHPPKPVEPLQ
;
A
#
# COMPACT_ATOMS: atom_id res chain seq x y z
N MET A 1 -10.60 1.67 -3.32
CA MET A 1 -10.25 1.05 -4.63
C MET A 1 -10.17 2.12 -5.71
N PHE A 2 -9.16 2.08 -6.54
CA PHE A 2 -8.99 3.01 -7.67
C PHE A 2 -8.41 2.22 -8.85
N TYR A 3 -8.89 2.48 -10.05
CA TYR A 3 -8.46 1.79 -11.28
C TYR A 3 -8.49 0.27 -11.14
N GLY A 4 -9.40 -0.27 -10.33
CA GLY A 4 -9.45 -1.71 -10.05
C GLY A 4 -8.39 -2.21 -9.08
N ILE A 5 -7.62 -1.30 -8.47
CA ILE A 5 -6.55 -1.65 -7.53
C ILE A 5 -7.06 -1.46 -6.10
N VAL A 6 -6.85 -2.45 -5.25
CA VAL A 6 -7.22 -2.42 -3.83
C VAL A 6 -5.95 -2.31 -3.00
N ILE A 7 -5.94 -1.34 -2.08
CA ILE A 7 -4.83 -1.15 -1.15
C ILE A 7 -5.27 -1.62 0.22
N GLN A 8 -4.46 -2.47 0.86
CA GLN A 8 -4.78 -3.02 2.17
C GLN A 8 -3.57 -2.94 3.10
N MET A 9 -3.85 -2.66 4.37
CA MET A 9 -2.92 -2.80 5.47
C MET A 9 -3.60 -3.64 6.52
N PHE A 10 -2.84 -4.56 7.13
CA PHE A 10 -3.39 -5.47 8.12
C PHE A 10 -2.78 -5.18 9.48
N ALA A 11 -3.61 -5.25 10.54
CA ALA A 11 -3.12 -5.26 11.91
C ALA A 11 -2.26 -6.51 12.10
N ASN A 12 -1.30 -6.46 13.01
CA ASN A 12 -0.42 -7.60 13.33
C ASN A 12 0.60 -7.96 12.26
N GLU A 13 0.79 -7.13 11.25
CA GLU A 13 1.87 -7.34 10.29
C GLU A 13 3.19 -6.90 10.91
N HIS A 14 4.27 -7.57 10.53
CA HIS A 14 5.61 -7.30 11.04
C HIS A 14 6.56 -6.97 9.89
N GLY A 15 7.75 -6.52 10.25
CA GLY A 15 8.80 -6.20 9.30
C GLY A 15 8.80 -4.74 8.91
N PRO A 16 9.40 -4.38 7.79
CA PRO A 16 9.39 -2.99 7.35
C PRO A 16 7.98 -2.52 7.04
N PRO A 17 7.69 -1.22 7.24
CA PRO A 17 6.37 -0.70 6.89
C PRO A 17 6.05 -0.98 5.44
N HIS A 18 4.87 -1.56 5.19
CA HIS A 18 4.47 -1.94 3.86
C HIS A 18 2.96 -1.96 3.72
N PHE A 19 2.48 -2.03 2.48
CA PHE A 19 1.07 -2.24 2.20
C PHE A 19 0.92 -3.27 1.10
N HIS A 20 -0.28 -3.84 1.00
CA HIS A 20 -0.63 -4.82 -0.03
C HIS A 20 -1.40 -4.10 -1.13
N ALA A 21 -1.02 -4.34 -2.38
CA ALA A 21 -1.74 -3.83 -3.54
C ALA A 21 -2.24 -5.03 -4.34
N LEU A 22 -3.56 -5.07 -4.55
CA LEU A 22 -4.20 -6.17 -5.25
C LEU A 22 -4.85 -5.66 -6.53
N TYR A 23 -4.62 -6.37 -7.63
CA TYR A 23 -5.20 -6.05 -8.91
C TYR A 23 -5.50 -7.33 -9.67
N ALA A 24 -6.79 -7.61 -9.92
CA ALA A 24 -7.23 -8.87 -10.49
C ALA A 24 -6.66 -10.04 -9.66
N GLU A 25 -5.96 -10.98 -10.28
CA GLU A 25 -5.32 -12.10 -9.58
C GLU A 25 -3.91 -11.77 -9.08
N HIS A 26 -3.46 -10.51 -9.25
CA HIS A 26 -2.12 -10.10 -8.84
C HIS A 26 -2.11 -9.50 -7.45
N GLU A 27 -1.02 -9.72 -6.73
CA GLU A 27 -0.79 -9.08 -5.44
C GLU A 27 0.68 -8.73 -5.30
N ALA A 28 0.96 -7.54 -4.74
CA ALA A 28 2.32 -7.13 -4.45
C ALA A 28 2.37 -6.48 -3.08
N LEU A 29 3.47 -6.71 -2.36
CA LEU A 29 3.78 -6.00 -1.13
C LEU A 29 4.76 -4.87 -1.48
N ILE A 30 4.40 -3.66 -1.08
CA ILE A 30 5.18 -2.47 -1.43
C ILE A 30 5.78 -1.88 -0.15
N ASP A 31 7.10 -1.72 -0.14
CA ASP A 31 7.81 -1.10 0.98
C ASP A 31 7.49 0.40 1.01
N LEU A 32 7.07 0.91 2.18
CA LEU A 32 6.73 2.32 2.34
C LEU A 32 7.96 3.22 2.48
N ARG A 33 9.12 2.66 2.79
CA ARG A 33 10.33 3.46 3.00
C ARG A 33 10.96 3.88 1.67
N ASP A 34 11.10 2.96 0.74
CA ASP A 34 11.72 3.24 -0.55
C ASP A 34 10.81 2.93 -1.74
N LEU A 35 9.55 2.61 -1.48
CA LEU A 35 8.50 2.42 -2.49
C LEU A 35 8.92 1.43 -3.58
N ARG A 36 9.34 0.26 -3.15
CA ARG A 36 9.65 -0.81 -4.09
C ARG A 36 8.97 -2.11 -3.69
N VAL A 37 8.85 -3.02 -4.64
CA VAL A 37 8.19 -4.29 -4.43
C VAL A 37 9.06 -5.20 -3.57
N LEU A 38 8.49 -5.66 -2.43
CA LEU A 38 9.14 -6.62 -1.55
C LEU A 38 8.80 -8.05 -1.96
N ARG A 39 7.59 -8.28 -2.42
CA ARG A 39 7.09 -9.61 -2.77
C ARG A 39 5.96 -9.49 -3.77
N GLY A 40 5.84 -10.48 -4.64
CA GLY A 40 4.76 -10.53 -5.61
C GLY A 40 5.03 -9.61 -6.80
N SER A 41 3.99 -9.34 -7.56
CA SER A 41 4.11 -8.47 -8.73
C SER A 41 2.75 -7.93 -9.15
N LEU A 42 2.79 -6.78 -9.84
CA LEU A 42 1.63 -6.20 -10.49
C LEU A 42 1.98 -5.94 -11.95
N PRO A 43 0.98 -5.90 -12.86
CA PRO A 43 1.26 -5.43 -14.21
C PRO A 43 1.94 -4.05 -14.18
N ARG A 44 2.80 -3.81 -15.15
CA ARG A 44 3.64 -2.60 -15.17
C ARG A 44 2.84 -1.31 -14.94
N ARG A 45 1.73 -1.17 -15.66
CA ARG A 45 0.92 0.05 -15.56
C ARG A 45 0.28 0.20 -14.18
N ALA A 46 -0.25 -0.89 -13.64
CA ALA A 46 -0.84 -0.88 -12.31
C ALA A 46 0.21 -0.54 -11.26
N LEU A 47 1.40 -1.12 -11.36
CA LEU A 47 2.49 -0.84 -10.43
C LEU A 47 2.89 0.63 -10.50
N ALA A 48 3.00 1.20 -11.69
CA ALA A 48 3.36 2.61 -11.85
C ALA A 48 2.33 3.52 -11.16
N LEU A 49 1.05 3.24 -11.32
CA LEU A 49 -0.02 4.00 -10.68
C LEU A 49 0.07 3.91 -9.15
N VAL A 50 0.30 2.70 -8.64
CA VAL A 50 0.40 2.48 -7.19
C VAL A 50 1.60 3.21 -6.60
N LEU A 51 2.76 3.13 -7.25
CA LEU A 51 3.97 3.78 -6.73
C LEU A 51 3.84 5.30 -6.76
N GLU A 52 3.24 5.85 -7.79
CA GLU A 52 3.00 7.29 -7.88
C GLU A 52 2.05 7.75 -6.78
N TRP A 53 0.93 7.03 -6.61
CA TRP A 53 -0.03 7.33 -5.56
C TRP A 53 0.62 7.22 -4.17
N ALA A 54 1.39 6.16 -3.93
CA ALA A 54 2.05 5.96 -2.64
C ALA A 54 3.09 7.04 -2.36
N SER A 55 3.77 7.53 -3.39
CA SER A 55 4.72 8.63 -3.23
C SER A 55 4.01 9.90 -2.75
N ASP A 56 2.82 10.16 -3.28
CA ASP A 56 2.05 11.34 -2.89
C ASP A 56 1.43 11.21 -1.49
N HIS A 57 1.20 9.98 -1.02
CA HIS A 57 0.53 9.73 0.25
C HIS A 57 1.41 8.99 1.26
N ARG A 58 2.70 9.06 1.09
CA ARG A 58 3.65 8.28 1.89
C ARG A 58 3.51 8.53 3.38
N GLU A 59 3.40 9.79 3.79
CA GLU A 59 3.28 10.12 5.21
C GLU A 59 1.98 9.59 5.80
N GLU A 60 0.88 9.70 5.06
CA GLU A 60 -0.40 9.17 5.50
C GLU A 60 -0.36 7.65 5.62
N LEU A 61 0.30 6.98 4.66
CA LEU A 61 0.44 5.54 4.70
C LEU A 61 1.30 5.07 5.86
N LEU A 62 2.38 5.79 6.17
CA LEU A 62 3.22 5.48 7.33
C LEU A 62 2.45 5.68 8.63
N GLU A 63 1.62 6.71 8.72
CA GLU A 63 0.76 6.92 9.86
C GLU A 63 -0.24 5.78 10.02
N ASP A 64 -0.84 5.34 8.92
CA ASP A 64 -1.76 4.21 8.94
C ASP A 64 -1.06 2.91 9.35
N TRP A 65 0.18 2.73 8.92
CA TRP A 65 0.98 1.58 9.35
C TRP A 65 1.15 1.58 10.87
N ASP A 66 1.48 2.74 11.44
CA ASP A 66 1.63 2.88 12.88
C ASP A 66 0.32 2.56 13.61
N LEU A 67 -0.81 3.04 13.09
CA LEU A 67 -2.12 2.74 13.68
C LEU A 67 -2.41 1.25 13.64
N CYS A 68 -2.14 0.59 12.52
CA CYS A 68 -2.36 -0.85 12.38
C CYS A 68 -1.47 -1.65 13.34
N THR A 69 -0.20 -1.28 13.48
CA THR A 69 0.72 -2.00 14.38
C THR A 69 0.36 -1.80 15.84
N ASN A 70 -0.33 -0.70 16.17
CA ASN A 70 -0.84 -0.43 17.50
C ASN A 70 -2.30 -0.86 17.67
N LEU A 71 -2.81 -1.64 16.72
CA LEU A 71 -4.17 -2.19 16.75
C LEU A 71 -5.27 -1.12 16.75
N HIS A 72 -4.99 0.02 16.13
CA HIS A 72 -5.98 1.06 15.87
C HIS A 72 -6.44 0.98 14.41
N PRO A 73 -7.67 1.39 14.10
CA PRO A 73 -8.12 1.40 12.70
C PRO A 73 -7.32 2.44 11.89
N PRO A 74 -6.95 2.12 10.64
CA PRO A 74 -6.24 3.07 9.81
C PRO A 74 -7.15 4.22 9.36
N LYS A 75 -6.55 5.38 9.10
CA LYS A 75 -7.28 6.51 8.56
C LYS A 75 -7.47 6.35 7.06
N PRO A 76 -8.58 6.84 6.51
CA PRO A 76 -8.77 6.82 5.06
C PRO A 76 -7.70 7.64 4.34
N VAL A 77 -7.21 7.13 3.24
CA VAL A 77 -6.27 7.84 2.36
C VAL A 77 -6.96 8.12 1.03
N GLU A 78 -6.86 9.34 0.54
CA GLU A 78 -7.51 9.72 -0.70
C GLU A 78 -6.97 8.89 -1.86
N PRO A 79 -7.84 8.21 -2.63
CA PRO A 79 -7.38 7.40 -3.74
C PRO A 79 -6.93 8.25 -4.92
N LEU A 80 -6.11 7.66 -5.77
CA LEU A 80 -5.70 8.27 -7.02
C LEU A 80 -6.89 8.36 -7.96
N GLN A 81 -7.09 9.50 -8.55
CA GLN A 81 -8.21 9.75 -9.45
C GLN A 81 -7.79 9.85 -10.90
#